data_100b429a33f11de34a1c23a3fa608aaf
#
_entry.id   100b429a33f11de34a1c23a3fa608aaf
#
_cell.length_a   1.000
_cell.length_b   1.000
_cell.length_c   1.000
_cell.angle_alpha   90.00
_cell.angle_beta   90.00
_cell.angle_gamma   90.00
#
_symmetry.space_group_name_H-M   'P 1'
#
loop_
_entity.id
_entity.type
_entity.pdbx_description
1 polymer ?
#
loop_
_entity_poly.entity_id
_entity_poly.type
_entity_poly.pdbx_seq_one_letter_code
_entity_poly.pdbx_strand_id
1 'polypeptide(L)'
;VAVLKPVYVAGSTVSRTTLHNPFEVERKGVLIGDTVVVRKAGDVIPELVGPVLERRKGREGELRRFVMPTRCPSCGAELAPAKEGDKDIRCPNVESCPAQLTERIINLASRKAFDIEHLGDQSAIALTNPEEDRPDSIDTYAPNITEIVVKPGEEPEPYEPVAGLELPPMQTPVLSSEAGLFSLTSADLKD
;
A
#
# COMPACT_ATOMS: atom_id res chain seq x y z
N VAL A 1 -6.23 -5.65 4.09
CA VAL A 1 -6.71 -5.99 2.74
C VAL A 1 -6.00 -7.26 2.28
N ALA A 2 -6.72 -8.19 1.63
CA ALA A 2 -6.12 -9.31 0.91
C ALA A 2 -6.01 -8.97 -0.58
N VAL A 3 -4.84 -9.22 -1.15
CA VAL A 3 -4.60 -9.16 -2.60
C VAL A 3 -4.82 -10.57 -3.16
N LEU A 4 -5.64 -10.68 -4.19
CA LEU A 4 -6.07 -11.94 -4.79
C LEU A 4 -5.67 -11.98 -6.27
N LYS A 5 -5.53 -13.19 -6.81
CA LYS A 5 -5.60 -13.34 -8.26
C LYS A 5 -6.98 -12.83 -8.71
N PRO A 6 -7.04 -11.98 -9.76
CA PRO A 6 -8.31 -11.42 -10.20
C PRO A 6 -9.36 -12.49 -10.45
N VAL A 7 -10.55 -12.31 -9.87
CA VAL A 7 -11.67 -13.22 -10.02
C VAL A 7 -12.95 -12.43 -10.32
N TYR A 8 -13.76 -12.94 -11.26
CA TYR A 8 -15.03 -12.31 -11.61
C TYR A 8 -16.11 -12.70 -10.60
N VAL A 9 -16.69 -11.71 -9.93
CA VAL A 9 -17.74 -11.89 -8.91
C VAL A 9 -18.86 -10.90 -9.15
N ALA A 10 -20.08 -11.38 -9.37
CA ALA A 10 -21.30 -10.58 -9.49
C ALA A 10 -21.10 -9.29 -10.34
N GLY A 11 -20.66 -9.45 -11.60
CA GLY A 11 -20.57 -8.34 -12.55
C GLY A 11 -19.29 -7.49 -12.51
N SER A 12 -18.31 -7.80 -11.64
CA SER A 12 -17.03 -7.08 -11.62
C SER A 12 -15.84 -7.97 -11.29
N THR A 13 -14.66 -7.56 -11.74
CA THR A 13 -13.40 -8.23 -11.40
C THR A 13 -12.90 -7.75 -10.04
N VAL A 14 -12.67 -8.70 -9.13
CA VAL A 14 -12.19 -8.46 -7.77
C VAL A 14 -10.77 -8.95 -7.65
N SER A 15 -9.84 -8.05 -7.32
CA SER A 15 -8.43 -8.35 -7.02
C SER A 15 -8.03 -7.98 -5.60
N ARG A 16 -8.89 -7.24 -4.88
CA ARG A 16 -8.67 -6.84 -3.49
C ARG A 16 -9.95 -7.05 -2.69
N THR A 17 -9.81 -7.52 -1.45
CA THR A 17 -10.94 -7.72 -0.54
C THR A 17 -10.59 -7.31 0.88
N THR A 18 -11.59 -6.86 1.63
CA THR A 18 -11.36 -6.49 3.02
C THR A 18 -11.12 -7.70 3.90
N LEU A 19 -10.20 -7.53 4.85
CA LEU A 19 -9.96 -8.46 5.97
C LEU A 19 -10.43 -7.85 7.29
N HIS A 20 -10.92 -6.61 7.25
CA HIS A 20 -11.36 -5.78 8.39
C HIS A 20 -10.19 -5.48 9.35
N ASN A 21 -9.80 -6.43 10.19
CA ASN A 21 -8.74 -6.31 11.18
C ASN A 21 -8.02 -7.66 11.41
N PRO A 22 -6.91 -7.69 12.17
CA PRO A 22 -6.16 -8.92 12.44
C PRO A 22 -6.98 -10.00 13.15
N PHE A 23 -7.91 -9.61 13.99
CA PHE A 23 -8.82 -10.51 14.72
C PHE A 23 -9.69 -11.33 13.76
N GLU A 24 -10.21 -10.68 12.72
CA GLU A 24 -11.01 -11.35 11.70
C GLU A 24 -10.18 -12.33 10.85
N VAL A 25 -8.92 -11.99 10.57
CA VAL A 25 -7.99 -12.90 9.87
C VAL A 25 -7.77 -14.18 10.70
N GLU A 26 -7.52 -14.02 12.00
CA GLU A 26 -7.34 -15.14 12.91
C GLU A 26 -8.63 -15.95 13.09
N ARG A 27 -9.76 -15.29 13.31
CA ARG A 27 -11.06 -15.93 13.46
C ARG A 27 -11.46 -16.76 12.25
N LYS A 28 -11.18 -16.26 11.04
CA LYS A 28 -11.45 -16.96 9.78
C LYS A 28 -10.41 -18.04 9.48
N GLY A 29 -9.28 -18.05 10.19
CA GLY A 29 -8.20 -19.01 10.01
C GLY A 29 -7.55 -18.95 8.63
N VAL A 30 -7.48 -17.76 8.02
CA VAL A 30 -6.92 -17.54 6.69
C VAL A 30 -5.40 -17.45 6.75
N LEU A 31 -4.73 -18.10 5.81
CA LEU A 31 -3.29 -18.07 5.63
C LEU A 31 -2.92 -17.34 4.33
N ILE A 32 -1.75 -16.75 4.30
CA ILE A 32 -1.18 -16.21 3.06
C ILE A 32 -0.88 -17.39 2.13
N GLY A 33 -1.35 -17.33 0.89
CA GLY A 33 -1.27 -18.40 -0.08
C GLY A 33 -2.53 -19.27 -0.17
N ASP A 34 -3.53 -19.06 0.69
CA ASP A 34 -4.79 -19.80 0.63
C ASP A 34 -5.59 -19.58 -0.65
N THR A 35 -6.32 -20.61 -1.03
CA THR A 35 -7.50 -20.44 -1.89
C THR A 35 -8.68 -20.05 -1.00
N VAL A 36 -9.34 -18.95 -1.30
CA VAL A 36 -10.37 -18.35 -0.47
C VAL A 36 -11.70 -18.18 -1.21
N VAL A 37 -12.80 -18.20 -0.47
CA VAL A 37 -14.11 -17.83 -0.97
C VAL A 37 -14.33 -16.34 -0.78
N VAL A 38 -14.73 -15.66 -1.85
CA VAL A 38 -15.05 -14.23 -1.86
C VAL A 38 -16.50 -14.04 -2.25
N ARG A 39 -17.18 -13.12 -1.57
CA ARG A 39 -18.53 -12.68 -1.94
C ARG A 39 -18.58 -11.15 -1.97
N LYS A 40 -19.60 -10.60 -2.61
CA LYS A 40 -19.93 -9.18 -2.47
C LYS A 40 -20.97 -9.04 -1.35
N ALA A 41 -20.67 -8.22 -0.36
CA ALA A 41 -21.63 -7.82 0.67
C ALA A 41 -22.42 -6.61 0.16
N GLY A 42 -23.75 -6.72 0.15
CA GLY A 42 -24.64 -5.66 -0.34
C GLY A 42 -24.38 -5.25 -1.79
N ASP A 43 -23.97 -6.19 -2.65
CA ASP A 43 -23.66 -6.03 -4.07
C ASP A 43 -22.47 -5.07 -4.40
N VAL A 44 -21.81 -4.52 -3.40
CA VAL A 44 -20.76 -3.48 -3.62
C VAL A 44 -19.40 -3.90 -3.08
N ILE A 45 -19.31 -4.28 -1.80
CA ILE A 45 -18.02 -4.47 -1.11
C ILE A 45 -17.58 -5.93 -1.16
N PRO A 46 -16.44 -6.24 -1.80
CA PRO A 46 -15.88 -7.59 -1.74
C PRO A 46 -15.46 -7.97 -0.32
N GLU A 47 -15.94 -9.09 0.15
CA GLU A 47 -15.63 -9.65 1.46
C GLU A 47 -15.04 -11.06 1.32
N LEU A 48 -13.96 -11.33 2.06
CA LEU A 48 -13.39 -12.66 2.19
C LEU A 48 -14.20 -13.46 3.23
N VAL A 49 -14.82 -14.54 2.78
CA VAL A 49 -15.64 -15.40 3.64
C VAL A 49 -14.76 -16.34 4.49
N GLY A 50 -13.84 -17.03 3.85
CA GLY A 50 -12.91 -17.97 4.51
C GLY A 50 -12.10 -18.79 3.53
N PRO A 51 -11.17 -19.65 4.03
CA PRO A 51 -10.35 -20.53 3.21
C PRO A 51 -11.11 -21.76 2.73
N VAL A 52 -10.71 -22.30 1.58
CA VAL A 52 -11.12 -23.60 1.07
C VAL A 52 -10.14 -24.65 1.57
N LEU A 53 -10.47 -25.30 2.70
CA LEU A 53 -9.54 -26.18 3.43
C LEU A 53 -9.04 -27.37 2.58
N GLU A 54 -9.88 -27.91 1.70
CA GLU A 54 -9.50 -29.00 0.80
C GLU A 54 -8.35 -28.62 -0.14
N ARG A 55 -8.22 -27.34 -0.46
CA ARG A 55 -7.16 -26.82 -1.33
C ARG A 55 -5.82 -26.61 -0.62
N ARG A 56 -5.74 -26.84 0.70
CA ARG A 56 -4.50 -26.80 1.46
C ARG A 56 -3.71 -28.11 1.35
N LYS A 57 -4.39 -29.24 1.08
CA LYS A 57 -3.75 -30.55 1.01
C LYS A 57 -2.60 -30.58 0.01
N GLY A 58 -1.41 -30.95 0.48
CA GLY A 58 -0.19 -31.00 -0.32
C GLY A 58 0.48 -29.65 -0.56
N ARG A 59 -0.01 -28.56 0.08
CA ARG A 59 0.55 -27.21 -0.03
C ARG A 59 0.87 -26.57 1.32
N GLU A 60 0.92 -27.37 2.36
CA GLU A 60 1.11 -26.90 3.75
C GLU A 60 2.38 -26.07 3.90
N GLY A 61 3.47 -26.42 3.20
CA GLY A 61 4.73 -25.68 3.21
C GLY A 61 4.72 -24.32 2.47
N GLU A 62 3.71 -24.07 1.65
CA GLU A 62 3.56 -22.81 0.91
C GLU A 62 2.72 -21.79 1.68
N LEU A 63 1.99 -22.24 2.69
CA LEU A 63 1.05 -21.41 3.44
C LEU A 63 1.75 -20.76 4.62
N ARG A 64 1.50 -19.47 4.82
CA ARG A 64 2.10 -18.71 5.92
C ARG A 64 1.04 -18.03 6.76
N ARG A 65 1.22 -18.05 8.08
CA ARG A 65 0.37 -17.28 8.99
C ARG A 65 0.68 -15.79 8.82
N PHE A 66 -0.37 -14.97 8.79
CA PHE A 66 -0.22 -13.52 8.91
C PHE A 66 0.18 -13.17 10.34
N VAL A 67 1.21 -12.38 10.48
CA VAL A 67 1.66 -11.83 11.77
C VAL A 67 1.54 -10.31 11.66
N MET A 68 0.75 -9.72 12.56
CA MET A 68 0.60 -8.27 12.61
C MET A 68 1.92 -7.62 13.05
N PRO A 69 2.43 -6.61 12.33
CA PRO A 69 3.58 -5.84 12.80
C PRO A 69 3.33 -5.25 14.19
N THR A 70 4.36 -5.24 15.03
CA THR A 70 4.32 -4.60 16.35
C THR A 70 4.81 -3.16 16.31
N ARG A 71 5.48 -2.78 15.23
CA ARG A 71 6.00 -1.43 15.01
C ARG A 71 5.45 -0.84 13.73
N CYS A 72 5.28 0.48 13.74
CA CYS A 72 4.86 1.23 12.57
C CYS A 72 5.91 1.12 11.46
N PRO A 73 5.55 0.70 10.23
CA PRO A 73 6.51 0.56 9.14
C PRO A 73 7.10 1.90 8.69
N SER A 74 6.38 3.01 8.91
CA SER A 74 6.84 4.34 8.49
C SER A 74 7.74 5.02 9.52
N CYS A 75 7.42 4.99 10.82
CA CYS A 75 8.16 5.73 11.83
C CYS A 75 8.79 4.87 12.94
N GLY A 76 8.61 3.54 12.91
CA GLY A 76 9.16 2.61 13.91
C GLY A 76 8.52 2.65 15.30
N ALA A 77 7.56 3.54 15.56
CA ALA A 77 6.86 3.62 16.83
C ALA A 77 6.10 2.32 17.13
N GLU A 78 6.02 1.93 18.39
CA GLU A 78 5.27 0.77 18.82
C GLU A 78 3.77 0.97 18.57
N LEU A 79 3.15 -0.01 17.91
CA LEU A 79 1.73 0.03 17.59
C LEU A 79 0.89 -0.33 18.81
N ALA A 80 -0.20 0.39 19.02
CA ALA A 80 -1.08 0.17 20.16
C ALA A 80 -2.56 0.36 19.78
N PRO A 81 -3.49 -0.22 20.52
CA PRO A 81 -4.90 0.14 20.41
C PRO A 81 -5.11 1.57 20.91
N ALA A 82 -6.03 2.31 20.30
CA ALA A 82 -6.32 3.69 20.71
C ALA A 82 -6.94 3.78 22.11
N LYS A 83 -7.63 2.72 22.53
CA LYS A 83 -8.22 2.56 23.88
C LYS A 83 -8.28 1.09 24.26
N GLU A 84 -8.41 0.83 25.53
CA GLU A 84 -8.57 -0.54 26.04
C GLU A 84 -9.78 -1.26 25.40
N GLY A 85 -9.57 -2.46 24.92
CA GLY A 85 -10.58 -3.26 24.22
C GLY A 85 -10.77 -2.94 22.74
N ASP A 86 -10.05 -1.98 22.19
CA ASP A 86 -10.06 -1.69 20.75
C ASP A 86 -9.37 -2.83 19.98
N LYS A 87 -10.02 -3.28 18.92
CA LYS A 87 -9.48 -4.32 18.03
C LYS A 87 -8.57 -3.76 16.95
N ASP A 88 -8.61 -2.47 16.74
CA ASP A 88 -7.80 -1.78 15.75
C ASP A 88 -6.50 -1.30 16.37
N ILE A 89 -5.39 -1.79 15.84
CA ILE A 89 -4.05 -1.40 16.27
C ILE A 89 -3.56 -0.28 15.35
N ARG A 90 -3.07 0.80 15.94
CA ARG A 90 -2.69 2.03 15.24
C ARG A 90 -1.33 2.54 15.70
N CYS A 91 -0.72 3.40 14.90
CA CYS A 91 0.46 4.14 15.28
C CYS A 91 0.06 5.32 16.20
N PRO A 92 0.57 5.39 17.44
CA PRO A 92 0.25 6.49 18.36
C PRO A 92 1.05 7.77 18.07
N ASN A 93 2.08 7.69 17.22
CA ASN A 93 2.92 8.85 16.88
C ASN A 93 2.20 9.78 15.89
N VAL A 94 1.24 10.54 16.38
CA VAL A 94 0.43 11.44 15.56
C VAL A 94 1.24 12.63 15.05
N GLU A 95 2.21 13.12 15.83
CA GLU A 95 2.92 14.37 15.53
C GLU A 95 3.97 14.22 14.43
N SER A 96 4.75 13.13 14.45
CA SER A 96 5.94 13.00 13.59
C SER A 96 5.96 11.75 12.71
N CYS A 97 4.87 10.99 12.63
CA CYS A 97 4.80 9.86 11.70
C CYS A 97 4.61 10.35 10.26
N PRO A 98 5.55 10.09 9.33
CA PRO A 98 5.44 10.56 7.94
C PRO A 98 4.16 10.09 7.26
N ALA A 99 3.81 8.81 7.35
CA ALA A 99 2.60 8.29 6.73
C ALA A 99 1.31 8.96 7.27
N GLN A 100 1.26 9.31 8.56
CA GLN A 100 0.12 10.04 9.11
C GLN A 100 0.10 11.50 8.64
N LEU A 101 1.26 12.13 8.46
CA LEU A 101 1.35 13.47 7.89
C LEU A 101 0.84 13.47 6.45
N THR A 102 1.27 12.50 5.63
CA THR A 102 0.77 12.30 4.25
C THR A 102 -0.76 12.26 4.22
N GLU A 103 -1.37 11.42 5.03
CA GLU A 103 -2.82 11.28 5.10
C GLU A 103 -3.53 12.56 5.55
N ARG A 104 -2.94 13.32 6.47
CA ARG A 104 -3.49 14.61 6.91
C ARG A 104 -3.40 15.66 5.81
N ILE A 105 -2.31 15.70 5.03
CA ILE A 105 -2.19 16.58 3.86
C ILE A 105 -3.23 16.22 2.79
N ILE A 106 -3.40 14.93 2.47
CA ILE A 106 -4.45 14.46 1.55
C ILE A 106 -5.84 14.91 2.03
N ASN A 107 -6.12 14.76 3.32
CA ASN A 107 -7.40 15.17 3.89
C ASN A 107 -7.61 16.68 3.77
N LEU A 108 -6.59 17.50 4.10
CA LEU A 108 -6.64 18.95 3.96
C LEU A 108 -6.86 19.38 2.49
N ALA A 109 -6.22 18.70 1.55
CA ALA A 109 -6.37 18.99 0.13
C ALA A 109 -7.72 18.56 -0.46
N SER A 110 -8.44 17.68 0.23
CA SER A 110 -9.69 17.09 -0.27
C SER A 110 -10.81 18.13 -0.45
N ARG A 111 -11.79 17.78 -1.30
CA ARG A 111 -13.00 18.59 -1.54
C ARG A 111 -13.80 18.91 -0.29
N LYS A 112 -13.62 18.14 0.79
CA LYS A 112 -14.32 18.34 2.07
C LYS A 112 -13.63 19.36 2.97
N ALA A 113 -12.41 19.79 2.62
CA ALA A 113 -11.62 20.75 3.37
C ALA A 113 -11.26 21.97 2.50
N PHE A 114 -10.04 22.07 1.97
CA PHE A 114 -9.58 23.24 1.22
C PHE A 114 -9.73 23.12 -0.30
N ASP A 115 -10.08 21.94 -0.82
CA ASP A 115 -10.26 21.65 -2.26
C ASP A 115 -9.04 22.10 -3.11
N ILE A 116 -7.85 21.66 -2.72
CA ILE A 116 -6.62 22.05 -3.40
C ILE A 116 -6.44 21.15 -4.64
N GLU A 117 -6.61 21.73 -5.82
CA GLU A 117 -6.42 21.01 -7.07
C GLU A 117 -4.99 20.50 -7.23
N HIS A 118 -4.84 19.33 -7.84
CA HIS A 118 -3.56 18.64 -8.11
C HIS A 118 -2.78 18.16 -6.87
N LEU A 119 -3.24 18.42 -5.65
CA LEU A 119 -2.66 17.87 -4.43
C LEU A 119 -3.38 16.58 -4.04
N GLY A 120 -3.11 15.50 -4.77
CA GLY A 120 -3.57 14.14 -4.49
C GLY A 120 -2.50 13.31 -3.79
N ASP A 121 -2.75 11.99 -3.72
CA ASP A 121 -1.90 11.03 -3.01
C ASP A 121 -0.43 11.12 -3.43
N GLN A 122 -0.14 11.12 -4.74
CA GLN A 122 1.23 11.17 -5.26
C GLN A 122 1.98 12.44 -4.85
N SER A 123 1.33 13.60 -4.98
CA SER A 123 1.92 14.88 -4.59
C SER A 123 2.11 14.97 -3.08
N ALA A 124 1.17 14.46 -2.28
CA ALA A 124 1.29 14.44 -0.84
C ALA A 124 2.45 13.53 -0.37
N ILE A 125 2.60 12.35 -0.98
CA ILE A 125 3.73 11.45 -0.70
C ILE A 125 5.05 12.13 -1.06
N ALA A 126 5.17 12.71 -2.25
CA ALA A 126 6.40 13.40 -2.67
C ALA A 126 6.80 14.53 -1.71
N LEU A 127 5.84 15.23 -1.11
CA LEU A 127 6.09 16.32 -0.17
C LEU A 127 6.44 15.87 1.25
N THR A 128 5.91 14.73 1.70
CA THR A 128 5.97 14.31 3.11
C THR A 128 6.81 13.05 3.36
N ASN A 129 6.90 12.17 2.37
CA ASN A 129 7.58 10.89 2.48
C ASN A 129 8.09 10.40 1.11
N PRO A 130 8.96 11.16 0.44
CA PRO A 130 9.39 10.90 -0.95
C PRO A 130 10.08 9.54 -1.12
N GLU A 131 10.57 8.94 -0.06
CA GLU A 131 11.22 7.64 -0.07
C GLU A 131 10.26 6.48 0.27
N GLU A 132 8.95 6.74 0.35
CA GLU A 132 7.95 5.67 0.45
C GLU A 132 8.04 4.80 -0.81
N ASP A 133 8.06 3.51 -0.66
CA ASP A 133 8.19 2.55 -1.76
C ASP A 133 9.52 2.61 -2.54
N ARG A 134 10.57 3.29 -2.01
CA ARG A 134 11.89 3.24 -2.62
C ARG A 134 12.39 1.80 -2.65
N PRO A 135 12.81 1.29 -3.81
CA PRO A 135 13.37 -0.05 -3.92
C PRO A 135 14.72 -0.17 -3.18
N ASP A 136 14.97 -1.31 -2.58
CA ASP A 136 16.21 -1.59 -1.85
C ASP A 136 17.45 -1.71 -2.77
N SER A 137 17.23 -1.96 -4.06
CA SER A 137 18.32 -2.13 -5.05
C SER A 137 17.91 -1.61 -6.42
N ILE A 138 18.91 -1.34 -7.24
CA ILE A 138 18.71 -0.93 -8.64
C ILE A 138 18.01 -2.00 -9.46
N ASP A 139 18.17 -3.28 -9.12
CA ASP A 139 17.55 -4.40 -9.85
C ASP A 139 16.04 -4.43 -9.70
N THR A 140 15.52 -3.82 -8.63
CA THR A 140 14.08 -3.66 -8.40
C THR A 140 13.57 -2.30 -8.87
N TYR A 141 14.47 -1.38 -9.18
CA TYR A 141 14.14 -0.08 -9.74
C TYR A 141 14.02 -0.20 -11.26
N ALA A 142 12.80 -0.28 -11.75
CA ALA A 142 12.50 -0.17 -13.18
C ALA A 142 12.16 1.30 -13.51
N PRO A 143 13.13 2.12 -13.96
CA PRO A 143 12.82 3.48 -14.38
C PRO A 143 11.93 3.40 -15.63
N ASN A 144 10.64 3.73 -15.49
CA ASN A 144 9.70 3.91 -16.59
C ASN A 144 9.92 2.95 -17.79
N ILE A 145 9.92 1.65 -17.56
CA ILE A 145 9.63 0.72 -18.62
C ILE A 145 8.13 0.86 -18.89
N THR A 146 7.79 1.93 -19.59
CA THR A 146 6.54 2.06 -20.30
C THR A 146 6.38 0.78 -21.10
N GLU A 147 5.26 0.12 -20.92
CA GLU A 147 4.82 -1.13 -21.57
C GLU A 147 5.62 -1.42 -22.84
N ILE A 148 6.44 -2.48 -22.83
CA ILE A 148 6.97 -3.01 -24.04
C ILE A 148 5.76 -3.54 -24.79
N VAL A 149 5.25 -2.74 -25.72
CA VAL A 149 4.19 -3.18 -26.62
C VAL A 149 4.80 -4.19 -27.59
N VAL A 150 4.78 -5.45 -27.17
CA VAL A 150 5.18 -6.56 -28.06
C VAL A 150 4.08 -6.72 -29.08
N LYS A 151 4.41 -6.55 -30.36
CA LYS A 151 3.47 -6.81 -31.44
C LYS A 151 3.09 -8.30 -31.45
N PRO A 152 1.85 -8.64 -31.81
CA PRO A 152 1.44 -10.02 -31.88
C PRO A 152 2.38 -10.82 -32.82
N GLY A 153 3.12 -11.80 -32.27
CA GLY A 153 4.05 -12.67 -33.00
C GLY A 153 5.53 -12.33 -32.83
N GLU A 154 5.89 -11.31 -32.07
CA GLU A 154 7.29 -11.02 -31.68
C GLU A 154 7.51 -11.54 -30.27
N GLU A 155 8.64 -12.24 -30.01
CA GLU A 155 9.08 -12.54 -28.65
C GLU A 155 9.73 -11.28 -28.04
N PRO A 156 9.45 -10.95 -26.76
CA PRO A 156 10.11 -9.83 -26.11
C PRO A 156 11.63 -10.08 -26.06
N GLU A 157 12.41 -9.10 -26.49
CA GLU A 157 13.86 -9.17 -26.33
C GLU A 157 14.18 -9.24 -24.81
N PRO A 158 15.13 -10.09 -24.41
CA PRO A 158 15.54 -10.18 -23.01
C PRO A 158 16.06 -8.81 -22.56
N TYR A 159 15.49 -8.29 -21.47
CA TYR A 159 15.96 -7.06 -20.83
C TYR A 159 17.39 -7.27 -20.34
N GLU A 160 18.35 -6.56 -20.93
CA GLU A 160 19.69 -6.47 -20.38
C GLU A 160 19.76 -5.26 -19.43
N PRO A 161 20.03 -5.47 -18.12
CA PRO A 161 20.20 -4.37 -17.19
C PRO A 161 21.31 -3.45 -17.68
N VAL A 162 21.06 -2.15 -17.75
CA VAL A 162 22.10 -1.18 -18.11
C VAL A 162 23.11 -1.14 -16.98
N ALA A 163 24.32 -1.62 -17.27
CA ALA A 163 25.42 -1.65 -16.29
C ALA A 163 25.78 -0.23 -15.82
N GLY A 164 25.93 -0.04 -14.51
CA GLY A 164 26.34 1.23 -13.91
C GLY A 164 25.19 2.18 -13.53
N LEU A 165 23.94 1.73 -13.58
CA LEU A 165 22.84 2.47 -13.00
C LEU A 165 22.92 2.40 -11.46
N GLU A 166 22.89 3.57 -10.83
CA GLU A 166 22.76 3.71 -9.37
C GLU A 166 21.38 4.23 -9.03
N LEU A 167 20.90 3.88 -7.84
CA LEU A 167 19.67 4.49 -7.32
C LEU A 167 19.86 6.01 -7.21
N PRO A 168 18.85 6.82 -7.57
CA PRO A 168 18.93 8.26 -7.39
C PRO A 168 19.23 8.60 -5.92
N PRO A 169 19.85 9.76 -5.63
CA PRO A 169 20.11 10.17 -4.26
C PRO A 169 18.83 10.21 -3.44
N MET A 170 18.94 9.94 -2.14
CA MET A 170 17.78 10.00 -1.23
C MET A 170 17.24 11.43 -1.16
N GLN A 171 15.92 11.55 -1.27
CA GLN A 171 15.22 12.81 -1.16
C GLN A 171 14.79 13.06 0.29
N THR A 172 14.80 14.32 0.68
CA THR A 172 14.30 14.74 2.00
C THR A 172 12.88 15.29 1.89
N PRO A 173 12.00 14.99 2.85
CA PRO A 173 10.66 15.56 2.86
C PRO A 173 10.69 17.10 2.85
N VAL A 174 9.88 17.70 2.01
CA VAL A 174 9.68 19.16 1.96
C VAL A 174 8.80 19.62 3.12
N LEU A 175 7.82 18.80 3.49
CA LEU A 175 6.89 19.08 4.58
C LEU A 175 7.16 18.19 5.79
N SER A 176 7.28 18.81 6.95
CA SER A 176 7.36 18.14 8.26
C SER A 176 6.10 18.36 9.12
N SER A 177 5.17 19.20 8.68
CA SER A 177 3.90 19.48 9.35
C SER A 177 2.85 20.00 8.36
N GLU A 178 1.59 19.95 8.75
CA GLU A 178 0.48 20.50 7.95
C GLU A 178 0.61 22.03 7.79
N ALA A 179 1.12 22.72 8.78
CA ALA A 179 1.33 24.17 8.74
C ALA A 179 2.32 24.57 7.64
N GLY A 180 3.31 23.71 7.34
CA GLY A 180 4.26 23.91 6.26
C GLY A 180 3.61 24.05 4.90
N LEU A 181 2.46 23.41 4.66
CA LEU A 181 1.73 23.49 3.40
C LEU A 181 1.39 24.96 3.02
N PHE A 182 1.06 25.77 3.98
CA PHE A 182 0.67 27.17 3.76
C PHE A 182 1.86 28.14 3.63
N SER A 183 3.07 27.65 3.83
CA SER A 183 4.32 28.43 3.67
C SER A 183 5.19 27.97 2.51
N LEU A 184 4.74 26.97 1.73
CA LEU A 184 5.44 26.51 0.54
C LEU A 184 5.62 27.62 -0.50
N THR A 185 6.78 27.65 -1.07
CA THR A 185 7.12 28.55 -2.19
C THR A 185 7.43 27.73 -3.45
N SER A 186 7.43 28.39 -4.60
CA SER A 186 7.83 27.75 -5.85
C SER A 186 9.30 27.31 -5.87
N ALA A 187 10.12 27.78 -4.96
CA ALA A 187 11.51 27.33 -4.80
C ALA A 187 11.58 25.96 -4.12
N ASP A 188 10.68 25.70 -3.15
CA ASP A 188 10.63 24.45 -2.40
C ASP A 188 10.14 23.25 -3.24
N LEU A 189 9.59 23.52 -4.44
CA LEU A 189 8.99 22.52 -5.33
C LEU A 189 9.84 22.27 -6.60
N LYS A 190 11.09 22.75 -6.65
CA LYS A 190 11.93 22.69 -7.87
C LYS A 190 12.97 21.57 -7.88
N ASP A 191 13.18 20.90 -6.78
CA ASP A 191 14.06 19.76 -6.61
C ASP A 191 13.21 18.48 -6.49
#